data_801991d2d67cd6ce593bb98e26c09bcb
#
_entry.id   801991d2d67cd6ce593bb98e26c09bcb
#
_cell.length_a   1.000
_cell.length_b   1.000
_cell.length_c   1.000
_cell.angle_alpha   90.00
_cell.angle_beta   90.00
_cell.angle_gamma   90.00
#
_symmetry.space_group_name_H-M   'P 1'
#
loop_
_entity.id
_entity.type
_entity.pdbx_description
1 polymer ?
#
loop_
_entity_poly.entity_id
_entity_poly.type
_entity_poly.pdbx_seq_one_letter_code
_entity_poly.pdbx_strand_id
1 'polypeptide(L)'
;MMVSGNDAAVALAEYISGSIENFSNLMNDKALSLGLSSTNFTSPHGLDHDEHYTTAYDLALITDYALSNKTFSKIVNTQSYMVNINGNLKQLNNTNELLGYLEGVYGVKTGFTNGANRCLVTACKRKDLDIICVVLGCDTKKDRTKDSINLINYIFNNYSLIGIKNIIETKVDEWNLNNNNYFTINKGISQNLEIKTNESQIPYEYIAINNSNIEKVAISINVNPYIDAPVSSGCTVGKVEIAIPQSSSFSVDLVSCNSISRKNIYYYMNMFLKDYFSLLTF
;
A
#
# COMPACT_ATOMS: atom_id res chain seq x y z
N MET A 1 12.49 -17.30 17.84
CA MET A 1 11.34 -16.36 17.70
C MET A 1 10.34 -16.56 18.83
N MET A 2 9.65 -17.67 18.94
CA MET A 2 8.53 -17.89 19.90
C MET A 2 8.90 -17.58 21.36
N VAL A 3 9.99 -18.14 21.88
CA VAL A 3 10.45 -17.97 23.28
C VAL A 3 11.52 -16.88 23.42
N SER A 4 11.86 -16.19 22.36
CA SER A 4 12.88 -15.12 22.35
C SER A 4 14.27 -15.58 22.85
N GLY A 5 14.80 -16.71 22.30
CA GLY A 5 16.13 -17.24 22.68
C GLY A 5 17.24 -16.37 22.09
N ASN A 6 18.01 -15.69 22.96
CA ASN A 6 19.12 -14.84 22.58
C ASN A 6 20.30 -15.68 22.08
N ASP A 7 20.58 -16.80 22.74
CA ASP A 7 21.58 -17.81 22.35
C ASP A 7 21.35 -18.36 20.92
N ALA A 8 20.10 -18.68 20.61
CA ALA A 8 19.73 -19.12 19.27
C ALA A 8 19.91 -18.03 18.21
N ALA A 9 19.65 -16.77 18.56
CA ALA A 9 19.87 -15.64 17.65
C ALA A 9 21.37 -15.45 17.36
N VAL A 10 22.21 -15.54 18.38
CA VAL A 10 23.67 -15.49 18.24
C VAL A 10 24.19 -16.63 17.38
N ALA A 11 23.79 -17.89 17.68
CA ALA A 11 24.23 -19.04 16.93
C ALA A 11 23.87 -18.96 15.43
N LEU A 12 22.68 -18.47 15.12
CA LEU A 12 22.27 -18.23 13.72
C LEU A 12 23.08 -17.11 13.07
N ALA A 13 23.36 -16.03 13.77
CA ALA A 13 24.15 -14.91 13.25
C ALA A 13 25.60 -15.36 12.92
N GLU A 14 26.24 -16.09 13.83
CA GLU A 14 27.57 -16.65 13.62
C GLU A 14 27.61 -17.67 12.48
N TYR A 15 26.59 -18.52 12.39
CA TYR A 15 26.49 -19.50 11.29
C TYR A 15 26.35 -18.81 9.92
N ILE A 16 25.59 -17.72 9.83
CA ILE A 16 25.31 -17.04 8.56
C ILE A 16 26.49 -16.17 8.12
N SER A 17 27.12 -15.45 9.04
CA SER A 17 28.09 -14.39 8.73
C SER A 17 29.43 -14.51 9.43
N GLY A 18 29.63 -15.55 10.22
CA GLY A 18 30.88 -15.85 10.91
C GLY A 18 31.08 -15.09 12.22
N SER A 19 30.33 -13.98 12.45
CA SER A 19 30.40 -13.22 13.70
C SER A 19 29.13 -12.38 13.93
N ILE A 20 28.91 -11.96 15.20
CA ILE A 20 27.83 -11.02 15.58
C ILE A 20 28.00 -9.69 14.83
N GLU A 21 29.23 -9.16 14.75
CA GLU A 21 29.52 -7.91 14.07
C GLU A 21 29.16 -7.96 12.58
N ASN A 22 29.61 -8.98 11.86
CA ASN A 22 29.28 -9.15 10.45
C ASN A 22 27.77 -9.30 10.24
N PHE A 23 27.05 -10.00 11.15
CA PHE A 23 25.61 -10.11 11.06
C PHE A 23 24.90 -8.79 11.33
N SER A 24 25.41 -7.99 12.27
CA SER A 24 24.88 -6.65 12.53
C SER A 24 25.04 -5.75 11.30
N ASN A 25 26.16 -5.83 10.60
CA ASN A 25 26.36 -5.10 9.34
C ASN A 25 25.33 -5.55 8.28
N LEU A 26 25.09 -6.87 8.13
CA LEU A 26 24.06 -7.37 7.22
C LEU A 26 22.62 -6.88 7.58
N MET A 27 22.31 -6.79 8.89
CA MET A 27 21.04 -6.22 9.33
C MET A 27 20.93 -4.74 8.99
N ASN A 28 22.00 -3.96 9.18
CA ASN A 28 22.04 -2.54 8.87
C ASN A 28 21.98 -2.28 7.35
N ASP A 29 22.69 -3.07 6.55
CA ASP A 29 22.59 -3.03 5.08
C ASP A 29 21.16 -3.30 4.62
N LYS A 30 20.49 -4.26 5.24
CA LYS A 30 19.07 -4.55 4.97
C LYS A 30 18.19 -3.37 5.37
N ALA A 31 18.37 -2.80 6.55
CA ALA A 31 17.63 -1.63 7.00
C ALA A 31 17.80 -0.46 6.01
N LEU A 32 19.02 -0.18 5.59
CA LEU A 32 19.33 0.85 4.60
C LEU A 32 18.62 0.55 3.25
N SER A 33 18.68 -0.70 2.79
CA SER A 33 18.01 -1.11 1.53
C SER A 33 16.49 -0.97 1.56
N LEU A 34 15.89 -0.96 2.74
CA LEU A 34 14.46 -0.70 2.98
C LEU A 34 14.17 0.79 3.20
N GLY A 35 15.18 1.66 3.11
CA GLY A 35 15.03 3.11 3.31
C GLY A 35 14.91 3.54 4.78
N LEU A 36 15.32 2.70 5.73
CA LEU A 36 15.19 2.97 7.17
C LEU A 36 16.40 3.79 7.66
N SER A 37 16.21 5.08 7.84
CA SER A 37 17.25 6.01 8.24
C SER A 37 17.40 6.20 9.76
N SER A 38 16.45 5.69 10.55
CA SER A 38 16.38 5.85 12.00
C SER A 38 16.51 4.52 12.75
N THR A 39 17.25 3.58 12.16
CA THR A 39 17.48 2.24 12.71
C THR A 39 18.96 1.86 12.61
N ASN A 40 19.53 1.37 13.71
CA ASN A 40 20.85 0.76 13.74
C ASN A 40 20.87 -0.46 14.67
N PHE A 41 21.38 -1.56 14.17
CA PHE A 41 21.51 -2.81 14.87
C PHE A 41 22.96 -3.09 15.27
N THR A 42 23.20 -3.42 16.53
CA THR A 42 24.53 -3.80 17.04
C THR A 42 24.60 -5.27 17.41
N SER A 43 23.45 -5.96 17.46
CA SER A 43 23.39 -7.36 17.82
C SER A 43 22.12 -8.05 17.28
N PRO A 44 22.15 -9.39 17.09
CA PRO A 44 20.96 -10.13 16.62
C PRO A 44 19.90 -10.35 17.70
N HIS A 45 20.22 -10.15 18.97
CA HIS A 45 19.32 -10.40 20.10
C HIS A 45 18.67 -9.12 20.66
N GLY A 46 19.21 -7.92 20.35
CA GLY A 46 18.60 -6.64 20.75
C GLY A 46 18.74 -6.29 22.24
N LEU A 47 19.79 -6.75 22.92
CA LEU A 47 20.12 -6.25 24.26
C LEU A 47 20.61 -4.81 24.18
N ASP A 48 20.48 -4.07 25.29
CA ASP A 48 20.81 -2.65 25.38
C ASP A 48 22.23 -2.34 24.94
N HIS A 49 22.35 -1.36 24.06
CA HIS A 49 23.59 -0.75 23.61
C HIS A 49 23.27 0.66 23.09
N ASP A 50 24.14 1.64 23.37
CA ASP A 50 23.90 3.05 23.03
C ASP A 50 23.60 3.28 21.55
N GLU A 51 24.27 2.52 20.68
CA GLU A 51 24.07 2.58 19.24
C GLU A 51 22.98 1.62 18.72
N HIS A 52 22.24 0.92 19.58
CA HIS A 52 21.17 0.01 19.16
C HIS A 52 19.81 0.70 19.28
N TYR A 53 19.31 1.24 18.18
CA TYR A 53 18.08 2.03 18.18
C TYR A 53 17.21 1.77 16.95
N THR A 54 15.94 2.11 17.08
CA THR A 54 14.95 2.06 15.99
C THR A 54 13.77 2.97 16.31
N THR A 55 12.82 3.08 15.38
CA THR A 55 11.54 3.77 15.59
C THR A 55 10.38 2.80 15.39
N ALA A 56 9.18 3.18 15.88
CA ALA A 56 7.97 2.40 15.63
C ALA A 56 7.66 2.29 14.13
N TYR A 57 7.92 3.33 13.36
CA TYR A 57 7.73 3.33 11.91
C TYR A 57 8.69 2.37 11.20
N ASP A 58 9.98 2.43 11.50
CA ASP A 58 10.97 1.55 10.91
C ASP A 58 10.69 0.07 11.25
N LEU A 59 10.30 -0.22 12.50
CA LEU A 59 9.91 -1.57 12.90
C LEU A 59 8.66 -2.07 12.16
N ALA A 60 7.71 -1.20 11.86
CA ALA A 60 6.55 -1.57 11.05
C ALA A 60 6.99 -1.98 9.63
N LEU A 61 7.87 -1.21 8.98
CA LEU A 61 8.39 -1.52 7.64
C LEU A 61 9.24 -2.80 7.62
N ILE A 62 10.12 -3.00 8.62
CA ILE A 62 10.88 -4.26 8.77
C ILE A 62 9.93 -5.44 8.92
N THR A 63 8.88 -5.27 9.71
CA THR A 63 7.88 -6.32 9.96
C THR A 63 7.11 -6.66 8.70
N ASP A 64 6.67 -5.68 7.93
CA ASP A 64 5.99 -5.87 6.65
C ASP A 64 6.87 -6.68 5.68
N TYR A 65 8.13 -6.24 5.52
CA TYR A 65 9.11 -6.99 4.74
C TYR A 65 9.28 -8.44 5.24
N ALA A 66 9.43 -8.63 6.54
CA ALA A 66 9.64 -9.97 7.13
C ALA A 66 8.42 -10.88 6.96
N LEU A 67 7.20 -10.35 7.09
CA LEU A 67 5.95 -11.11 6.93
C LEU A 67 5.73 -11.62 5.50
N SER A 68 6.36 -11.02 4.49
CA SER A 68 6.37 -11.54 3.12
C SER A 68 7.07 -12.91 3.02
N ASN A 69 7.96 -13.24 3.97
CA ASN A 69 8.59 -14.57 4.09
C ASN A 69 7.64 -15.55 4.77
N LYS A 70 7.18 -16.55 4.02
CA LYS A 70 6.20 -17.55 4.49
C LYS A 70 6.68 -18.33 5.73
N THR A 71 7.99 -18.63 5.84
CA THR A 71 8.55 -19.34 7.00
C THR A 71 8.53 -18.46 8.23
N PHE A 72 8.92 -17.20 8.11
CA PHE A 72 8.85 -16.23 9.20
C PHE A 72 7.40 -16.04 9.67
N SER A 73 6.48 -15.77 8.75
CA SER A 73 5.05 -15.57 9.05
C SER A 73 4.46 -16.79 9.78
N LYS A 74 4.78 -18.01 9.34
CA LYS A 74 4.35 -19.25 10.01
C LYS A 74 4.88 -19.35 11.43
N ILE A 75 6.16 -19.05 11.66
CA ILE A 75 6.79 -19.16 12.98
C ILE A 75 6.18 -18.14 13.96
N VAL A 76 6.02 -16.87 13.55
CA VAL A 76 5.50 -15.82 14.43
C VAL A 76 4.01 -16.00 14.75
N ASN A 77 3.26 -16.69 13.90
CA ASN A 77 1.85 -17.05 14.11
C ASN A 77 1.66 -18.32 14.95
N THR A 78 2.72 -19.03 15.28
CA THR A 78 2.63 -20.27 16.07
C THR A 78 2.47 -19.95 17.55
N GLN A 79 1.36 -20.34 18.18
CA GLN A 79 1.10 -20.13 19.62
C GLN A 79 1.96 -21.01 20.50
N SER A 80 2.03 -22.31 20.19
CA SER A 80 2.84 -23.28 20.92
C SER A 80 3.43 -24.34 19.99
N TYR A 81 4.58 -24.87 20.35
CA TYR A 81 5.26 -25.89 19.57
C TYR A 81 5.98 -26.87 20.49
N MET A 82 5.87 -28.17 20.20
CA MET A 82 6.56 -29.22 20.94
C MET A 82 7.90 -29.48 20.29
N VAL A 83 8.98 -29.40 21.05
CA VAL A 83 10.34 -29.77 20.61
C VAL A 83 10.84 -30.95 21.44
N ASN A 84 11.62 -31.81 20.81
CA ASN A 84 12.34 -32.86 21.52
C ASN A 84 13.81 -32.42 21.70
N ILE A 85 14.22 -32.25 22.96
CA ILE A 85 15.58 -31.86 23.32
C ILE A 85 16.19 -33.02 24.09
N ASN A 86 17.13 -33.73 23.50
CA ASN A 86 17.83 -34.89 24.10
C ASN A 86 16.85 -35.92 24.66
N GLY A 87 15.80 -36.28 23.91
CA GLY A 87 14.79 -37.25 24.34
C GLY A 87 13.65 -36.67 25.19
N ASN A 88 13.77 -35.46 25.67
CA ASN A 88 12.74 -34.80 26.49
C ASN A 88 11.86 -33.92 25.64
N LEU A 89 10.54 -34.11 25.70
CA LEU A 89 9.57 -33.24 25.07
C LEU A 89 9.39 -31.94 25.89
N LYS A 90 9.58 -30.81 25.23
CA LYS A 90 9.40 -29.48 25.83
C LYS A 90 8.42 -28.68 24.99
N GLN A 91 7.40 -28.11 25.65
CA GLN A 91 6.48 -27.16 25.00
C GLN A 91 7.08 -25.76 25.03
N LEU A 92 7.18 -25.15 23.84
CA LEU A 92 7.53 -23.75 23.65
C LEU A 92 6.24 -22.96 23.45
N ASN A 93 6.01 -21.94 24.28
CA ASN A 93 4.86 -21.04 24.13
C ASN A 93 5.34 -19.69 23.60
N ASN A 94 4.57 -19.12 22.67
CA ASN A 94 4.87 -17.79 22.14
C ASN A 94 4.71 -16.73 23.25
N THR A 95 5.64 -15.79 23.28
CA THR A 95 5.61 -14.67 24.24
C THR A 95 4.58 -13.60 23.89
N ASN A 96 4.02 -13.63 22.67
CA ASN A 96 2.93 -12.75 22.25
C ASN A 96 1.59 -13.31 22.73
N GLU A 97 1.10 -12.78 23.84
CA GLU A 97 -0.17 -13.20 24.46
C GLU A 97 -1.43 -12.81 23.67
N LEU A 98 -1.32 -11.96 22.65
CA LEU A 98 -2.45 -11.60 21.78
C LEU A 98 -2.78 -12.68 20.75
N LEU A 99 -1.83 -13.60 20.47
CA LEU A 99 -2.07 -14.75 19.60
C LEU A 99 -3.15 -15.67 20.19
N GLY A 100 -4.24 -15.86 19.43
CA GLY A 100 -5.39 -16.66 19.85
C GLY A 100 -6.26 -16.01 20.91
N TYR A 101 -5.91 -14.83 21.42
CA TYR A 101 -6.70 -14.03 22.33
C TYR A 101 -7.47 -12.91 21.62
N LEU A 102 -6.79 -12.14 20.79
CA LEU A 102 -7.41 -11.05 20.03
C LEU A 102 -7.67 -11.52 18.59
N GLU A 103 -8.92 -11.40 18.15
CA GLU A 103 -9.33 -11.82 16.82
C GLU A 103 -8.47 -11.18 15.73
N GLY A 104 -8.03 -12.02 14.78
CA GLY A 104 -7.25 -11.61 13.61
C GLY A 104 -5.75 -11.44 13.85
N VAL A 105 -5.26 -11.54 15.10
CA VAL A 105 -3.82 -11.45 15.39
C VAL A 105 -3.10 -12.70 14.92
N TYR A 106 -2.02 -12.50 14.10
CA TYR A 106 -1.21 -13.58 13.53
C TYR A 106 0.31 -13.40 13.70
N GLY A 107 0.75 -12.48 14.56
CA GLY A 107 2.16 -12.22 14.88
C GLY A 107 2.30 -11.03 15.82
N VAL A 108 3.50 -10.51 16.15
CA VAL A 108 4.77 -10.89 15.56
C VAL A 108 5.78 -11.17 16.69
N LYS A 109 6.14 -10.13 17.51
CA LYS A 109 7.23 -10.27 18.48
C LYS A 109 7.11 -9.30 19.65
N THR A 110 7.35 -9.82 20.85
CA THR A 110 7.54 -9.04 22.06
C THR A 110 9.01 -8.68 22.25
N GLY A 111 9.28 -7.54 22.91
CA GLY A 111 10.61 -7.15 23.36
C GLY A 111 10.59 -6.67 24.82
N PHE A 112 11.71 -6.84 25.50
CA PHE A 112 11.98 -6.24 26.79
C PHE A 112 13.47 -6.13 27.05
N THR A 113 13.90 -4.94 27.39
CA THR A 113 15.18 -4.65 28.04
C THR A 113 14.96 -3.58 29.10
N ASN A 114 15.96 -3.31 29.93
CA ASN A 114 15.82 -2.25 30.94
C ASN A 114 15.80 -0.85 30.30
N GLY A 115 16.47 -0.66 29.16
CA GLY A 115 16.49 0.59 28.43
C GLY A 115 15.23 0.81 27.56
N ALA A 116 14.78 -0.25 26.88
CA ALA A 116 13.64 -0.17 25.95
C ALA A 116 12.26 -0.38 26.62
N ASN A 117 12.20 -0.84 27.86
CA ASN A 117 10.97 -1.26 28.52
C ASN A 117 10.20 -2.34 27.73
N ARG A 118 8.88 -2.41 27.89
CA ARG A 118 8.03 -3.44 27.25
C ARG A 118 7.60 -3.01 25.86
N CYS A 119 7.92 -3.82 24.87
CA CYS A 119 7.62 -3.57 23.45
C CYS A 119 6.81 -4.73 22.86
N LEU A 120 5.99 -4.42 21.85
CA LEU A 120 5.25 -5.42 21.09
C LEU A 120 5.02 -4.91 19.65
N VAL A 121 5.36 -5.75 18.70
CA VAL A 121 4.90 -5.62 17.32
C VAL A 121 3.82 -6.66 17.10
N THR A 122 2.65 -6.23 16.63
CA THR A 122 1.50 -7.09 16.38
C THR A 122 1.06 -6.94 14.92
N ALA A 123 0.88 -8.06 14.21
CA ALA A 123 0.22 -8.10 12.92
C ALA A 123 -1.21 -8.63 13.11
N CYS A 124 -2.19 -7.95 12.54
CA CYS A 124 -3.60 -8.27 12.72
C CYS A 124 -4.37 -8.03 11.43
N LYS A 125 -5.14 -9.05 11.01
CA LYS A 125 -5.98 -8.98 9.83
C LYS A 125 -7.44 -9.26 10.19
N ARG A 126 -8.33 -8.35 9.80
CA ARG A 126 -9.78 -8.55 9.88
C ARG A 126 -10.42 -8.12 8.57
N LYS A 127 -11.24 -8.98 7.98
CA LYS A 127 -11.79 -8.75 6.63
C LYS A 127 -10.67 -8.46 5.63
N ASP A 128 -10.74 -7.33 4.95
CA ASP A 128 -9.78 -6.94 3.91
C ASP A 128 -8.64 -6.06 4.44
N LEU A 129 -8.76 -5.54 5.67
CA LEU A 129 -7.74 -4.69 6.27
C LEU A 129 -6.71 -5.51 7.04
N ASP A 130 -5.44 -5.37 6.68
CA ASP A 130 -4.28 -5.99 7.32
C ASP A 130 -3.37 -4.89 7.87
N ILE A 131 -3.02 -4.96 9.15
CA ILE A 131 -2.29 -3.90 9.85
C ILE A 131 -1.13 -4.42 10.67
N ILE A 132 -0.12 -3.58 10.83
CA ILE A 132 0.97 -3.76 11.79
C ILE A 132 0.86 -2.68 12.85
N CYS A 133 0.74 -3.10 14.11
CA CYS A 133 0.70 -2.23 15.28
C CYS A 133 2.01 -2.36 16.04
N VAL A 134 2.68 -1.23 16.29
CA VAL A 134 3.94 -1.18 17.03
C VAL A 134 3.77 -0.35 18.29
N VAL A 135 4.02 -0.96 19.45
CA VAL A 135 3.97 -0.32 20.76
C VAL A 135 5.33 -0.49 21.42
N LEU A 136 5.97 0.61 21.77
CA LEU A 136 7.31 0.66 22.36
C LEU A 136 7.30 1.38 23.70
N GLY A 137 8.22 1.00 24.58
CA GLY A 137 8.53 1.76 25.79
C GLY A 137 7.48 1.71 26.90
N CYS A 138 6.59 0.73 26.94
CA CYS A 138 5.58 0.63 28.02
C CYS A 138 6.20 0.17 29.34
N ASP A 139 5.78 0.77 30.44
CA ASP A 139 6.30 0.44 31.79
C ASP A 139 5.92 -0.98 32.20
N THR A 140 4.71 -1.42 31.90
CA THR A 140 4.25 -2.76 32.29
C THR A 140 3.81 -3.60 31.08
N LYS A 141 3.85 -4.92 31.26
CA LYS A 141 3.30 -5.87 30.29
C LYS A 141 1.82 -5.62 30.04
N LYS A 142 1.07 -5.26 31.08
CA LYS A 142 -0.37 -4.98 31.01
C LYS A 142 -0.67 -3.75 30.15
N ASP A 143 0.10 -2.67 30.31
CA ASP A 143 -0.10 -1.43 29.55
C ASP A 143 0.23 -1.68 28.07
N ARG A 144 1.36 -2.32 27.77
CA ARG A 144 1.74 -2.72 26.41
C ARG A 144 0.62 -3.49 25.70
N THR A 145 0.06 -4.51 26.39
CA THR A 145 -1.02 -5.33 25.83
C THR A 145 -2.30 -4.52 25.63
N LYS A 146 -2.67 -3.71 26.64
CA LYS A 146 -3.85 -2.83 26.58
C LYS A 146 -3.74 -1.83 25.42
N ASP A 147 -2.59 -1.17 25.28
CA ASP A 147 -2.37 -0.16 24.24
C ASP A 147 -2.39 -0.79 22.85
N SER A 148 -1.79 -1.98 22.70
CA SER A 148 -1.87 -2.73 21.43
C SER A 148 -3.32 -3.07 21.07
N ILE A 149 -4.13 -3.56 22.02
CA ILE A 149 -5.55 -3.87 21.80
C ILE A 149 -6.33 -2.60 21.43
N ASN A 150 -6.10 -1.50 22.15
CA ASN A 150 -6.79 -0.23 21.91
C ASN A 150 -6.49 0.32 20.51
N LEU A 151 -5.22 0.34 20.10
CA LEU A 151 -4.81 0.80 18.78
C LEU A 151 -5.38 -0.08 17.66
N ILE A 152 -5.30 -1.40 17.82
CA ILE A 152 -5.84 -2.35 16.85
C ILE A 152 -7.35 -2.14 16.68
N ASN A 153 -8.09 -2.12 17.79
CA ASN A 153 -9.54 -1.91 17.74
C ASN A 153 -9.91 -0.52 17.22
N TYR A 154 -9.14 0.52 17.54
CA TYR A 154 -9.35 1.85 17.00
C TYR A 154 -9.28 1.84 15.47
N ILE A 155 -8.28 1.20 14.89
CA ILE A 155 -8.15 1.13 13.43
C ILE A 155 -9.32 0.37 12.81
N PHE A 156 -9.64 -0.83 13.30
CA PHE A 156 -10.73 -1.63 12.72
C PHE A 156 -12.13 -1.04 12.92
N ASN A 157 -12.32 -0.18 13.93
CA ASN A 157 -13.59 0.52 14.15
C ASN A 157 -13.72 1.80 13.31
N ASN A 158 -12.60 2.43 12.95
CA ASN A 158 -12.62 3.77 12.35
C ASN A 158 -12.08 3.83 10.92
N TYR A 159 -11.48 2.76 10.40
CA TYR A 159 -10.89 2.75 9.06
C TYR A 159 -11.48 1.62 8.22
N SER A 160 -11.61 1.87 6.94
CA SER A 160 -12.00 0.91 5.92
C SER A 160 -11.04 0.95 4.75
N LEU A 161 -10.87 -0.19 4.10
CA LEU A 161 -10.15 -0.29 2.83
C LEU A 161 -11.11 0.03 1.69
N ILE A 162 -10.77 1.00 0.86
CA ILE A 162 -11.56 1.37 -0.32
C ILE A 162 -10.77 1.14 -1.60
N GLY A 163 -11.44 0.62 -2.63
CA GLY A 163 -10.87 0.43 -3.97
C GLY A 163 -10.79 1.76 -4.70
N ILE A 164 -9.68 2.49 -4.57
CA ILE A 164 -9.53 3.82 -5.17
C ILE A 164 -9.51 3.75 -6.70
N LYS A 165 -8.95 2.69 -7.28
CA LYS A 165 -8.98 2.45 -8.71
C LYS A 165 -10.43 2.42 -9.24
N ASN A 166 -11.29 1.61 -8.64
CA ASN A 166 -12.69 1.49 -9.05
C ASN A 166 -13.45 2.80 -8.93
N ILE A 167 -13.17 3.59 -7.89
CA ILE A 167 -13.81 4.90 -7.70
C ILE A 167 -13.42 5.86 -8.82
N ILE A 168 -12.14 5.90 -9.19
CA ILE A 168 -11.64 6.74 -10.29
C ILE A 168 -12.28 6.33 -11.61
N GLU A 169 -12.26 5.03 -11.94
CA GLU A 169 -12.82 4.49 -13.18
C GLU A 169 -14.33 4.80 -13.28
N THR A 170 -15.09 4.54 -12.22
CA THR A 170 -16.53 4.87 -12.18
C THR A 170 -16.77 6.36 -12.43
N LYS A 171 -15.94 7.24 -11.85
CA LYS A 171 -16.08 8.70 -12.06
C LYS A 171 -15.76 9.14 -13.49
N VAL A 172 -14.78 8.50 -14.12
CA VAL A 172 -14.44 8.77 -15.54
C VAL A 172 -15.55 8.26 -16.47
N ASP A 173 -16.12 7.09 -16.18
CA ASP A 173 -17.24 6.54 -16.95
C ASP A 173 -18.50 7.41 -16.81
N GLU A 174 -18.85 7.85 -15.60
CA GLU A 174 -19.93 8.80 -15.35
C GLU A 174 -19.69 10.11 -16.12
N TRP A 175 -18.45 10.59 -16.16
CA TRP A 175 -18.10 11.80 -16.90
C TRP A 175 -18.30 11.63 -18.40
N ASN A 176 -17.83 10.50 -19.00
CA ASN A 176 -18.04 10.19 -20.41
C ASN A 176 -19.53 10.17 -20.78
N LEU A 177 -20.37 9.53 -19.96
CA LEU A 177 -21.82 9.46 -20.17
C LEU A 177 -22.47 10.85 -20.18
N ASN A 178 -22.05 11.73 -19.29
CA ASN A 178 -22.65 13.06 -19.12
C ASN A 178 -22.09 14.10 -20.08
N ASN A 179 -20.97 13.82 -20.76
CA ASN A 179 -20.22 14.79 -21.56
C ASN A 179 -19.92 14.30 -23.00
N ASN A 180 -20.85 13.58 -23.62
CA ASN A 180 -20.69 13.00 -24.95
C ASN A 180 -20.25 13.97 -26.06
N ASN A 181 -20.54 15.28 -25.91
CA ASN A 181 -20.19 16.32 -26.87
C ASN A 181 -19.27 17.40 -26.27
N TYR A 182 -18.53 17.05 -25.26
CA TYR A 182 -17.66 18.01 -24.55
C TYR A 182 -16.52 18.53 -25.43
N PHE A 183 -15.95 17.65 -26.25
CA PHE A 183 -14.77 17.97 -27.04
C PHE A 183 -15.11 18.67 -28.34
N THR A 184 -14.39 19.74 -28.65
CA THR A 184 -14.33 20.36 -29.97
C THR A 184 -13.05 19.90 -30.66
N ILE A 185 -13.17 18.96 -31.60
CA ILE A 185 -12.00 18.38 -32.30
C ILE A 185 -11.84 19.10 -33.63
N ASN A 186 -10.92 20.07 -33.65
CA ASN A 186 -10.63 20.87 -34.82
C ASN A 186 -10.13 19.98 -35.99
N LYS A 187 -10.79 20.09 -37.14
CA LYS A 187 -10.52 19.28 -38.33
C LYS A 187 -10.65 17.77 -38.13
N GLY A 188 -11.30 17.29 -37.08
CA GLY A 188 -11.60 15.88 -36.84
C GLY A 188 -12.78 15.39 -37.67
N ILE A 189 -12.71 14.11 -38.14
CA ILE A 189 -13.84 13.46 -38.82
C ILE A 189 -15.01 13.15 -37.89
N SER A 190 -14.77 13.11 -36.57
CA SER A 190 -15.74 12.92 -35.52
C SER A 190 -15.46 13.90 -34.39
N GLN A 191 -16.50 14.18 -33.58
CA GLN A 191 -16.40 14.95 -32.34
C GLN A 191 -16.53 14.05 -31.09
N ASN A 192 -16.81 12.76 -31.28
CA ASN A 192 -16.97 11.81 -30.18
C ASN A 192 -15.62 11.27 -29.74
N LEU A 193 -15.10 11.79 -28.63
CA LEU A 193 -13.89 11.33 -27.97
C LEU A 193 -14.26 10.84 -26.57
N GLU A 194 -13.97 9.58 -26.33
CA GLU A 194 -14.09 8.95 -25.00
C GLU A 194 -12.71 8.94 -24.33
N ILE A 195 -12.72 9.12 -23.03
CA ILE A 195 -11.51 9.15 -22.21
C ILE A 195 -11.48 7.99 -21.21
N LYS A 196 -10.29 7.56 -20.85
CA LYS A 196 -10.05 6.61 -19.76
C LYS A 196 -8.83 6.99 -18.97
N THR A 197 -8.68 6.41 -17.79
CA THR A 197 -7.49 6.57 -16.97
C THR A 197 -6.29 5.81 -17.56
N ASN A 198 -5.10 6.38 -17.38
CA ASN A 198 -3.86 5.64 -17.57
C ASN A 198 -3.60 4.80 -16.31
N GLU A 199 -4.11 3.56 -16.29
CA GLU A 199 -4.08 2.67 -15.12
C GLU A 199 -2.68 2.45 -14.55
N SER A 200 -1.64 2.48 -15.39
CA SER A 200 -0.24 2.28 -14.95
C SER A 200 0.27 3.38 -13.99
N GLN A 201 -0.42 4.52 -13.94
CA GLN A 201 -0.08 5.64 -13.07
C GLN A 201 -0.85 5.64 -11.75
N ILE A 202 -1.81 4.73 -11.55
CA ILE A 202 -2.54 4.60 -10.28
C ILE A 202 -1.60 3.96 -9.26
N PRO A 203 -1.18 4.69 -8.21
CA PRO A 203 -0.12 4.21 -7.32
C PRO A 203 -0.60 3.08 -6.38
N TYR A 204 -1.92 3.01 -6.13
CA TYR A 204 -2.53 2.06 -5.20
C TYR A 204 -3.84 1.55 -5.75
N GLU A 205 -4.09 0.25 -5.66
CA GLU A 205 -5.39 -0.34 -5.99
C GLU A 205 -6.41 -0.06 -4.88
N TYR A 206 -5.94 -0.15 -3.62
CA TYR A 206 -6.73 0.08 -2.41
C TYR A 206 -6.02 1.07 -1.50
N ILE A 207 -6.78 1.83 -0.74
CA ILE A 207 -6.28 2.71 0.33
C ILE A 207 -7.09 2.52 1.61
N ALA A 208 -6.41 2.58 2.75
CA ALA A 208 -7.08 2.64 4.05
C ALA A 208 -7.45 4.08 4.38
N ILE A 209 -8.71 4.34 4.64
CA ILE A 209 -9.20 5.69 4.94
C ILE A 209 -10.07 5.68 6.19
N ASN A 210 -10.02 6.75 6.97
CA ASN A 210 -10.94 6.93 8.10
C ASN A 210 -12.37 7.07 7.58
N ASN A 211 -13.31 6.32 8.17
CA ASN A 211 -14.70 6.24 7.75
C ASN A 211 -15.39 7.62 7.66
N SER A 212 -15.02 8.55 8.54
CA SER A 212 -15.53 9.93 8.53
C SER A 212 -15.03 10.77 7.33
N ASN A 213 -14.07 10.28 6.59
CA ASN A 213 -13.44 10.97 5.46
C ASN A 213 -13.74 10.33 4.10
N ILE A 214 -14.45 9.21 4.05
CA ILE A 214 -14.76 8.51 2.78
C ILE A 214 -15.51 9.44 1.82
N GLU A 215 -16.55 10.12 2.30
CA GLU A 215 -17.35 11.05 1.50
C GLU A 215 -16.60 12.34 1.10
N LYS A 216 -15.45 12.60 1.73
CA LYS A 216 -14.62 13.79 1.45
C LYS A 216 -13.53 13.51 0.42
N VAL A 217 -13.42 12.29 -0.09
CA VAL A 217 -12.51 12.01 -1.22
C VAL A 217 -13.01 12.78 -2.43
N ALA A 218 -12.23 13.75 -2.86
CA ALA A 218 -12.57 14.58 -4.01
C ALA A 218 -11.84 14.08 -5.26
N ILE A 219 -12.60 13.91 -6.34
CA ILE A 219 -12.08 13.52 -7.65
C ILE A 219 -12.50 14.58 -8.64
N SER A 220 -11.54 15.25 -9.26
CA SER A 220 -11.78 16.27 -10.28
C SER A 220 -11.16 15.85 -11.61
N ILE A 221 -11.93 16.01 -12.68
CA ILE A 221 -11.54 15.66 -14.05
C ILE A 221 -11.24 16.98 -14.79
N ASN A 222 -9.99 17.14 -15.20
CA ASN A 222 -9.48 18.31 -15.88
C ASN A 222 -9.04 17.90 -17.30
N VAL A 223 -9.84 18.27 -18.31
CA VAL A 223 -9.57 17.98 -19.72
C VAL A 223 -9.65 19.26 -20.55
N ASN A 224 -8.83 19.36 -21.60
CA ASN A 224 -8.92 20.44 -22.55
C ASN A 224 -10.08 20.18 -23.53
N PRO A 225 -11.11 21.03 -23.60
CA PRO A 225 -12.21 20.84 -24.53
C PRO A 225 -11.81 20.99 -26.00
N TYR A 226 -10.71 21.68 -26.29
CA TYR A 226 -10.25 21.96 -27.65
C TYR A 226 -9.05 21.10 -28.01
N ILE A 227 -9.21 20.23 -28.98
CA ILE A 227 -8.16 19.30 -29.43
C ILE A 227 -8.03 19.37 -30.95
N ASP A 228 -6.80 19.36 -31.46
CA ASP A 228 -6.54 19.28 -32.91
C ASP A 228 -6.43 17.82 -33.39
N ALA A 229 -7.12 17.50 -34.46
CA ALA A 229 -6.94 16.21 -35.13
C ALA A 229 -5.62 16.16 -35.91
N PRO A 230 -4.95 14.97 -36.04
CA PRO A 230 -5.42 13.64 -35.62
C PRO A 230 -5.24 13.42 -34.11
N VAL A 231 -6.17 12.67 -33.50
CA VAL A 231 -6.04 12.15 -32.12
C VAL A 231 -5.77 10.66 -32.21
N SER A 232 -4.71 10.19 -31.58
CA SER A 232 -4.40 8.76 -31.51
C SER A 232 -4.94 8.15 -30.23
N SER A 233 -5.46 6.93 -30.27
CA SER A 233 -5.83 6.21 -29.06
C SER A 233 -4.63 6.11 -28.11
N GLY A 234 -4.84 6.35 -26.82
CA GLY A 234 -3.81 6.39 -25.80
C GLY A 234 -3.08 7.73 -25.65
N CYS A 235 -3.39 8.76 -26.46
CA CYS A 235 -2.79 10.07 -26.24
C CYS A 235 -3.41 10.75 -25.00
N THR A 236 -2.58 11.46 -24.23
CA THR A 236 -3.03 12.21 -23.05
C THR A 236 -3.87 13.40 -23.48
N VAL A 237 -5.08 13.53 -22.91
CA VAL A 237 -6.05 14.58 -23.18
C VAL A 237 -6.39 15.40 -21.93
N GLY A 238 -5.94 14.98 -20.77
CA GLY A 238 -6.17 15.65 -19.51
C GLY A 238 -5.64 14.88 -18.33
N LYS A 239 -6.14 15.21 -17.14
CA LYS A 239 -5.79 14.54 -15.88
C LYS A 239 -7.02 14.40 -15.00
N VAL A 240 -7.04 13.33 -14.22
CA VAL A 240 -7.89 13.21 -13.04
C VAL A 240 -7.04 13.48 -11.81
N GLU A 241 -7.50 14.38 -10.95
CA GLU A 241 -6.85 14.72 -9.68
C GLU A 241 -7.66 14.11 -8.54
N ILE A 242 -6.96 13.43 -7.65
CA ILE A 242 -7.54 12.73 -6.51
C ILE A 242 -6.99 13.38 -5.23
N ALA A 243 -7.88 13.96 -4.43
CA ALA A 243 -7.55 14.52 -3.13
C ALA A 243 -8.14 13.65 -2.02
N ILE A 244 -7.26 13.07 -1.20
CA ILE A 244 -7.61 12.20 -0.08
C ILE A 244 -7.39 12.98 1.22
N PRO A 245 -8.42 13.21 2.03
CA PRO A 245 -8.28 13.93 3.30
C PRO A 245 -7.23 13.30 4.20
N GLN A 246 -6.34 14.13 4.75
CA GLN A 246 -5.25 13.73 5.65
C GLN A 246 -4.21 12.78 5.02
N SER A 247 -4.18 12.69 3.69
CA SER A 247 -3.20 11.92 2.92
C SER A 247 -2.67 12.75 1.75
N SER A 248 -1.73 12.19 0.98
CA SER A 248 -1.20 12.84 -0.21
C SER A 248 -2.21 12.83 -1.36
N SER A 249 -2.35 13.97 -2.06
CA SER A 249 -3.05 14.03 -3.34
C SER A 249 -2.16 13.47 -4.45
N PHE A 250 -2.77 12.87 -5.47
CA PHE A 250 -2.07 12.42 -6.67
C PHE A 250 -2.91 12.69 -7.92
N SER A 251 -2.29 12.65 -9.08
CA SER A 251 -2.98 12.79 -10.37
C SER A 251 -2.63 11.65 -11.31
N VAL A 252 -3.59 11.30 -12.17
CA VAL A 252 -3.46 10.25 -13.18
C VAL A 252 -3.84 10.86 -14.53
N ASP A 253 -3.06 10.58 -15.57
CA ASP A 253 -3.35 11.04 -16.92
C ASP A 253 -4.65 10.41 -17.44
N LEU A 254 -5.45 11.22 -18.11
CA LEU A 254 -6.59 10.78 -18.89
C LEU A 254 -6.15 10.65 -20.35
N VAL A 255 -6.40 9.47 -20.93
CA VAL A 255 -6.01 9.17 -22.29
C VAL A 255 -7.24 8.88 -23.14
N SER A 256 -7.14 9.16 -24.45
CA SER A 256 -8.20 8.87 -25.41
C SER A 256 -8.41 7.36 -25.57
N CYS A 257 -9.66 6.90 -25.57
CA CYS A 257 -10.03 5.51 -25.87
C CYS A 257 -9.93 5.21 -27.35
N ASN A 258 -10.33 6.15 -28.20
CA ASN A 258 -10.46 6.00 -29.64
C ASN A 258 -9.53 6.95 -30.40
N SER A 259 -9.30 6.65 -31.69
CA SER A 259 -8.56 7.52 -32.59
C SER A 259 -9.52 8.32 -33.47
N ILE A 260 -9.17 9.59 -33.73
CA ILE A 260 -9.95 10.48 -34.62
C ILE A 260 -9.02 11.01 -35.69
N SER A 261 -9.29 10.61 -36.92
CA SER A 261 -8.51 11.05 -38.09
C SER A 261 -8.85 12.51 -38.43
N ARG A 262 -7.88 13.17 -39.05
CA ARG A 262 -8.07 14.52 -39.62
C ARG A 262 -8.86 14.46 -40.92
N LYS A 263 -9.80 15.40 -41.10
CA LYS A 263 -10.48 15.61 -42.39
C LYS A 263 -9.45 15.90 -43.48
N ASN A 264 -9.49 15.15 -44.55
CA ASN A 264 -8.64 15.32 -45.75
C ASN A 264 -9.45 15.95 -46.90
N ILE A 265 -8.79 16.20 -48.02
CA ILE A 265 -9.42 16.81 -49.19
C ILE A 265 -10.63 16.00 -49.69
N TYR A 266 -10.53 14.65 -49.68
CA TYR A 266 -11.61 13.76 -50.11
C TYR A 266 -12.84 13.87 -49.19
N TYR A 267 -12.64 14.06 -47.90
CA TYR A 267 -13.74 14.28 -46.96
C TYR A 267 -14.52 15.55 -47.32
N TYR A 268 -13.80 16.66 -47.61
CA TYR A 268 -14.45 17.92 -47.99
C TYR A 268 -15.14 17.86 -49.34
N MET A 269 -14.53 17.17 -50.32
CA MET A 269 -15.15 16.92 -51.61
C MET A 269 -16.44 16.12 -51.50
N ASN A 270 -16.45 15.04 -50.71
CA ASN A 270 -17.64 14.23 -50.50
C ASN A 270 -18.75 15.02 -49.76
N MET A 271 -18.39 15.85 -48.80
CA MET A 271 -19.33 16.72 -48.13
C MET A 271 -19.97 17.71 -49.10
N PHE A 272 -19.14 18.37 -49.90
CA PHE A 272 -19.62 19.30 -50.93
C PHE A 272 -20.55 18.62 -51.96
N LEU A 273 -20.20 17.42 -52.44
CA LEU A 273 -21.04 16.65 -53.36
C LEU A 273 -22.38 16.27 -52.73
N LYS A 274 -22.39 15.83 -51.49
CA LYS A 274 -23.63 15.53 -50.76
C LYS A 274 -24.53 16.75 -50.66
N ASP A 275 -23.98 17.87 -50.27
CA ASP A 275 -24.74 19.13 -50.15
C ASP A 275 -25.28 19.58 -51.51
N TYR A 276 -24.48 19.48 -52.55
CA TYR A 276 -24.88 19.81 -53.91
C TYR A 276 -26.03 18.92 -54.41
N PHE A 277 -25.95 17.60 -54.25
CA PHE A 277 -27.02 16.69 -54.68
C PHE A 277 -28.29 16.82 -53.81
N SER A 278 -28.18 17.20 -52.53
CA SER A 278 -29.34 17.45 -51.70
C SER A 278 -30.14 18.67 -52.15
N LEU A 279 -29.47 19.66 -52.74
CA LEU A 279 -30.11 20.84 -53.33
C LEU A 279 -30.83 20.57 -54.67
N LEU A 280 -30.50 19.47 -55.35
CA LEU A 280 -31.09 19.06 -56.63
C LEU A 280 -32.31 18.15 -56.50
N THR A 281 -32.59 17.69 -55.25
CA THR A 281 -33.73 16.78 -54.96
C THR A 281 -34.97 17.50 -54.43
N PHE A 282 -35.11 18.80 -54.70
CA PHE A 282 -36.34 19.59 -54.48
C PHE A 282 -37.06 19.85 -55.81
#